data_ec168ba8dc92b542853c9678dd15736b
#
_entry.id   ec168ba8dc92b542853c9678dd15736b
#
_cell.length_a   1.000
_cell.length_b   1.000
_cell.length_c   1.000
_cell.angle_alpha   90.00
_cell.angle_beta   90.00
_cell.angle_gamma   90.00
#
_symmetry.space_group_name_H-M   'P 1'
#
loop_
_entity.id
_entity.type
_entity.pdbx_description
1 polymer ?
#
loop_
_entity_poly.entity_id
_entity_poly.type
_entity_poly.pdbx_seq_one_letter_code
_entity_poly.pdbx_strand_id
1 'polypeptide(L)'
;MLDVRPEPEYRAGHIPGAQSVPLDALASLAPKLPRRRQIVAYCRGPYCVYADDAVRLLQARGLKARRLDVGFPEWRRAGLPVETS
;
A
#
# COMPACT_ATOMS: atom_id res chain seq x y z
N MET A 1 -4.61 -1.93 -5.21
CA MET A 1 -3.86 -2.09 -3.94
C MET A 1 -2.55 -1.31 -4.02
N LEU A 2 -2.21 -0.62 -2.98
CA LEU A 2 -0.99 0.20 -2.95
C LEU A 2 0.01 -0.36 -1.94
N ASP A 3 1.26 -0.51 -2.39
CA ASP A 3 2.39 -0.79 -1.52
C ASP A 3 3.04 0.55 -1.18
N VAL A 4 2.93 0.97 0.09
CA VAL A 4 3.43 2.28 0.53
C VAL A 4 4.81 2.20 1.17
N ARG A 5 5.45 1.02 1.08
CA ARG A 5 6.83 0.85 1.52
C ARG A 5 7.79 1.55 0.55
N PRO A 6 9.04 1.82 0.97
CA PRO A 6 10.05 2.29 0.03
C PRO A 6 10.18 1.38 -1.18
N GLU A 7 10.48 1.96 -2.33
CA GLU A 7 10.51 1.23 -3.59
C GLU A 7 11.45 0.01 -3.60
N PRO A 8 12.65 0.05 -2.98
CA PRO A 8 13.50 -1.14 -2.94
C PRO A 8 12.83 -2.34 -2.29
N GLU A 9 11.98 -2.13 -1.28
CA GLU A 9 11.25 -3.22 -0.65
C GLU A 9 10.19 -3.78 -1.59
N TYR A 10 9.50 -2.92 -2.33
CA TYR A 10 8.54 -3.35 -3.34
C TYR A 10 9.22 -4.24 -4.39
N ARG A 11 10.36 -3.84 -4.88
CA ARG A 11 11.09 -4.60 -5.89
C ARG A 11 11.58 -5.94 -5.39
N ALA A 12 11.95 -6.03 -4.12
CA ALA A 12 12.41 -7.27 -3.51
C ALA A 12 11.29 -8.29 -3.33
N GLY A 13 10.05 -7.82 -3.29
CA GLY A 13 8.88 -8.67 -3.20
C GLY A 13 7.66 -7.87 -2.81
N HIS A 14 6.52 -8.12 -3.48
CA HIS A 14 5.27 -7.42 -3.20
C HIS A 14 4.08 -8.32 -3.51
N ILE A 15 2.91 -7.91 -3.03
CA ILE A 15 1.66 -8.62 -3.31
C ILE A 15 1.32 -8.45 -4.80
N PRO A 16 0.99 -9.55 -5.51
CA PRO A 16 0.65 -9.46 -6.94
C PRO A 16 -0.45 -8.44 -7.22
N GLY A 17 -0.23 -7.64 -8.24
CA GLY A 17 -1.18 -6.60 -8.62
C GLY A 17 -1.05 -5.30 -7.83
N ALA A 18 -0.22 -5.26 -6.80
CA ALA A 18 0.00 -4.04 -6.04
C ALA A 18 0.84 -3.04 -6.83
N GLN A 19 0.52 -1.78 -6.67
CA GLN A 19 1.22 -0.68 -7.31
C GLN A 19 2.17 -0.04 -6.29
N SER A 20 3.39 0.25 -6.70
CA SER A 20 4.36 0.91 -5.83
C SER A 20 4.03 2.40 -5.74
N VAL A 21 3.62 2.83 -4.56
CA VAL A 21 3.36 4.25 -4.29
C VAL A 21 3.93 4.56 -2.90
N PRO A 22 5.26 4.80 -2.82
CA PRO A 22 5.87 5.14 -1.53
C PRO A 22 5.16 6.32 -0.87
N LEU A 23 5.12 6.30 0.46
CA LEU A 23 4.36 7.30 1.22
C LEU A 23 4.73 8.73 0.84
N ASP A 24 6.03 9.00 0.60
CA ASP A 24 6.50 10.34 0.25
C ASP A 24 6.05 10.79 -1.15
N ALA A 25 5.65 9.87 -2.02
CA ALA A 25 5.13 10.20 -3.35
C ALA A 25 3.60 10.22 -3.39
N LEU A 26 2.94 9.80 -2.32
CA LEU A 26 1.50 9.57 -2.32
C LEU A 26 0.71 10.87 -2.57
N ALA A 27 1.14 11.97 -1.97
CA ALA A 27 0.44 13.25 -2.12
C ALA A 27 0.39 13.69 -3.59
N SER A 28 1.47 13.46 -4.33
CA SER A 28 1.54 13.81 -5.76
C SER A 28 0.69 12.89 -6.62
N LEU A 29 0.55 11.62 -6.21
CA LEU A 29 -0.15 10.61 -7.00
C LEU A 29 -1.63 10.50 -6.65
N ALA A 30 -2.04 10.99 -5.48
CA ALA A 30 -3.42 10.87 -5.01
C ALA A 30 -4.45 11.40 -6.02
N PRO A 31 -4.25 12.55 -6.69
CA PRO A 31 -5.22 13.05 -7.66
C PRO A 31 -5.43 12.13 -8.86
N LYS A 32 -4.48 11.24 -9.14
CA LYS A 32 -4.55 10.30 -10.26
C LYS A 32 -5.22 8.98 -9.89
N LEU A 33 -5.53 8.76 -8.62
CA LEU A 33 -6.14 7.53 -8.16
C LEU A 33 -7.65 7.55 -8.37
N PRO A 34 -8.27 6.36 -8.65
CA PRO A 34 -9.71 6.32 -8.92
C PRO A 34 -10.51 6.62 -7.65
N ARG A 35 -11.46 7.58 -7.75
CA ARG A 35 -12.28 8.00 -6.61
C ARG A 35 -13.41 7.04 -6.30
N ARG A 36 -13.86 6.28 -7.29
CA ARG A 36 -15.00 5.38 -7.13
C ARG A 36 -14.64 4.01 -6.59
N ARG A 37 -13.36 3.65 -6.70
CA ARG A 37 -12.86 2.35 -6.23
C ARG A 37 -12.31 2.47 -4.84
N GLN A 38 -12.47 1.39 -4.06
CA GLN A 38 -11.82 1.31 -2.78
C GLN A 38 -10.32 1.09 -2.98
N ILE A 39 -9.52 1.86 -2.26
CA ILE A 39 -8.07 1.77 -2.30
C ILE A 39 -7.62 1.06 -1.03
N VAL A 40 -6.82 0.01 -1.18
CA VAL A 40 -6.27 -0.73 -0.05
C VAL A 40 -4.77 -0.51 -0.02
N ALA A 41 -4.26 -0.05 1.11
CA ALA A 41 -2.82 0.19 1.30
C ALA A 41 -2.25 -0.80 2.30
N TYR A 42 -1.04 -1.26 2.05
CA TYR A 42 -0.35 -2.15 2.98
C TYR A 42 1.11 -1.72 3.16
N CYS A 43 1.70 -2.20 4.24
CA CYS A 43 3.04 -1.85 4.66
C CYS A 43 3.80 -3.10 5.15
N ARG A 44 4.82 -2.88 5.98
CA ARG A 44 5.69 -3.95 6.51
C ARG A 44 5.02 -4.84 7.53
N GLY A 45 3.98 -4.36 8.21
CA GLY A 45 3.35 -5.15 9.25
C GLY A 45 2.28 -4.36 10.00
N PRO A 46 1.64 -4.98 10.99
CA PRO A 46 0.51 -4.37 11.69
C PRO A 46 0.89 -3.12 12.49
N TYR A 47 2.15 -2.98 12.86
CA TYR A 47 2.62 -1.83 13.64
C TYR A 47 3.27 -0.74 12.78
N CYS A 48 3.31 -0.93 11.47
CA CYS A 48 3.89 0.06 10.57
C CYS A 48 2.89 1.21 10.36
N VAL A 49 3.33 2.43 10.65
CA VAL A 49 2.47 3.62 10.55
C VAL A 49 2.32 4.13 9.11
N TYR A 50 3.14 3.66 8.18
CA TYR A 50 3.09 4.15 6.80
C TYR A 50 1.74 3.91 6.15
N ALA A 51 1.15 2.73 6.35
CA ALA A 51 -0.16 2.44 5.79
C ALA A 51 -1.24 3.28 6.45
N ASP A 52 -1.14 3.52 7.76
CA ASP A 52 -2.10 4.37 8.46
C ASP A 52 -2.03 5.81 7.96
N ASP A 53 -0.81 6.34 7.81
CA ASP A 53 -0.61 7.69 7.28
C ASP A 53 -1.12 7.81 5.84
N ALA A 54 -0.88 6.78 5.02
CA ALA A 54 -1.37 6.74 3.65
C ALA A 54 -2.90 6.78 3.61
N VAL A 55 -3.56 5.97 4.44
CA VAL A 55 -5.03 5.93 4.50
C VAL A 55 -5.58 7.29 4.92
N ARG A 56 -5.00 7.91 5.94
CA ARG A 56 -5.43 9.23 6.39
C ARG A 56 -5.31 10.28 5.31
N LEU A 57 -4.18 10.27 4.59
CA LEU A 57 -3.95 11.21 3.49
C LEU A 57 -4.99 11.04 2.39
N LEU A 58 -5.23 9.80 1.99
CA LEU A 58 -6.19 9.50 0.93
C LEU A 58 -7.61 9.86 1.34
N GLN A 59 -8.00 9.54 2.56
CA GLN A 59 -9.33 9.90 3.06
C GLN A 59 -9.52 11.42 3.13
N ALA A 60 -8.49 12.15 3.54
CA ALA A 60 -8.52 13.60 3.56
C ALA A 60 -8.70 14.21 2.16
N ARG A 61 -8.34 13.46 1.13
CA ARG A 61 -8.51 13.87 -0.28
C ARG A 61 -9.81 13.36 -0.89
N GLY A 62 -10.70 12.79 -0.09
CA GLY A 62 -12.01 12.31 -0.55
C GLY A 62 -11.98 10.95 -1.21
N LEU A 63 -10.89 10.20 -1.07
CA LEU A 63 -10.77 8.86 -1.61
C LEU A 63 -11.24 7.81 -0.60
N LYS A 64 -11.75 6.68 -1.11
CA LYS A 64 -12.18 5.56 -0.27
C LYS A 64 -10.96 4.68 -0.02
N ALA A 65 -10.34 4.85 1.12
CA ALA A 65 -9.11 4.13 1.44
C ALA A 65 -9.24 3.39 2.75
N ARG A 66 -8.61 2.22 2.82
CA ARG A 66 -8.48 1.46 4.06
C ARG A 66 -7.15 0.71 4.05
N ARG A 67 -6.75 0.27 5.22
CA ARG A 67 -5.55 -0.51 5.41
C ARG A 67 -5.85 -2.00 5.25
N LEU A 68 -4.92 -2.72 4.62
CA LEU A 68 -4.93 -4.18 4.66
C LEU A 68 -4.54 -4.64 6.07
N ASP A 69 -5.28 -5.60 6.61
CA ASP A 69 -5.09 -6.06 8.00
C ASP A 69 -3.72 -6.70 8.23
N VAL A 70 -3.12 -7.27 7.20
CA VAL A 70 -1.80 -7.89 7.30
C VAL A 70 -0.78 -7.06 6.54
N GLY A 71 0.47 -7.09 7.01
CA GLY A 71 1.58 -6.53 6.27
C GLY A 71 2.17 -7.53 5.31
N PHE A 72 3.14 -7.10 4.50
CA PHE A 72 3.78 -7.98 3.54
C PHE A 72 4.46 -9.21 4.19
N PRO A 73 5.18 -9.09 5.33
CA PRO A 73 5.78 -10.27 5.96
C PRO A 73 4.77 -11.35 6.33
N GLU A 74 3.60 -10.97 6.82
CA GLU A 74 2.54 -11.92 7.18
C GLU A 74 1.96 -12.58 5.93
N TRP A 75 1.77 -11.82 4.86
CA TRP A 75 1.34 -12.33 3.57
C TRP A 75 2.29 -13.42 3.07
N ARG A 76 3.59 -13.12 3.10
CA ARG A 76 4.62 -14.04 2.63
C ARG A 76 4.69 -15.30 3.49
N ARG A 77 4.59 -15.15 4.81
CA ARG A 77 4.61 -16.28 5.74
C ARG A 77 3.42 -17.21 5.56
N ALA A 78 2.29 -16.67 5.15
CA ALA A 78 1.09 -17.46 4.87
C ALA A 78 1.21 -18.29 3.59
N GLY A 79 2.30 -18.19 2.85
CA GLY A 79 2.50 -18.92 1.61
C GLY A 79 1.73 -18.37 0.44
N LEU A 80 1.24 -17.13 0.52
CA LEU A 80 0.49 -16.50 -0.55
C LEU A 80 1.44 -15.98 -1.64
N PRO A 81 0.95 -15.82 -2.89
CA PRO A 81 1.81 -15.43 -4.01
C PRO A 81 2.55 -14.10 -3.78
N VAL A 82 3.78 -14.04 -4.29
CA VAL A 82 4.64 -12.86 -4.20
C VAL A 82 5.24 -12.61 -5.58
N GLU A 83 5.23 -11.35 -6.01
CA GLU A 83 5.90 -10.92 -7.24
C GLU A 83 7.15 -10.13 -6.92
N THR A 84 8.13 -10.18 -7.83
CA THR A 84 9.33 -9.35 -7.76
C THR A 84 9.45 -8.53 -9.03
N SER A 85 10.16 -7.41 -8.93
CA SER A 85 10.37 -6.53 -10.10
C SER A 85 11.83 -6.40 -10.42
#